data_ca6ef910ea532357860addffee2e872e
#
_entry.id   ca6ef910ea532357860addffee2e872e
#
_cell.length_a   1.000
_cell.length_b   1.000
_cell.length_c   1.000
_cell.angle_alpha   90.00
_cell.angle_beta   90.00
_cell.angle_gamma   90.00
#
_symmetry.space_group_name_H-M   'P 1'
#
loop_
_entity.id
_entity.type
_entity.pdbx_description
1 polymer ?
#
loop_
_entity_poly.entity_id
_entity_poly.type
_entity_poly.pdbx_seq_one_letter_code
_entity_poly.pdbx_strand_id
1 'polypeptide(L)'
;MWLLLAFLSAALLGFYDVFKKHSLKDNAVLPVLFLNTIFSSLIFLPFILLSAYTPELLSGTMFYVPVVGWEVHKYVIVKSFIVLSSWILGYFGMKHLPLTIVGPINATRPVMVLVGAMLIFGERLNLYQWVGVSLAILSFFMLSRSGKKEGIDFTHNKWIFFIVAAAVMGAISGLYDKYLMRHLNPMLVQAWYNVY
;
A
#
# COMPACT_ATOMS: atom_id res chain seq x y z
N MET A 1 -22.38 -5.16 3.17
CA MET A 1 -21.73 -4.69 1.94
C MET A 1 -20.22 -4.42 2.11
N TRP A 2 -19.80 -3.64 3.10
CA TRP A 2 -18.37 -3.33 3.30
C TRP A 2 -17.46 -4.55 3.58
N LEU A 3 -17.93 -5.56 4.33
CA LEU A 3 -17.18 -6.80 4.57
C LEU A 3 -16.87 -7.55 3.27
N LEU A 4 -17.85 -7.64 2.37
CA LEU A 4 -17.71 -8.31 1.08
C LEU A 4 -16.67 -7.60 0.20
N LEU A 5 -16.68 -6.26 0.20
CA LEU A 5 -15.68 -5.44 -0.48
C LEU A 5 -14.29 -5.61 0.13
N ALA A 6 -14.20 -5.75 1.45
CA ALA A 6 -12.93 -6.00 2.14
C ALA A 6 -12.34 -7.37 1.77
N PHE A 7 -13.16 -8.43 1.75
CA PHE A 7 -12.71 -9.75 1.31
C PHE A 7 -12.29 -9.76 -0.17
N LEU A 8 -13.08 -9.12 -1.04
CA LEU A 8 -12.73 -9.01 -2.46
C LEU A 8 -11.40 -8.26 -2.64
N SER A 9 -11.23 -7.14 -1.94
CA SER A 9 -9.97 -6.37 -1.96
C SER A 9 -8.79 -7.22 -1.48
N ALA A 10 -8.95 -7.97 -0.39
CA ALA A 10 -7.91 -8.85 0.12
C ALA A 10 -7.54 -9.97 -0.88
N ALA A 11 -8.55 -10.57 -1.52
CA ALA A 11 -8.32 -11.59 -2.56
C ALA A 11 -7.57 -11.01 -3.77
N LEU A 12 -8.01 -9.84 -4.27
CA LEU A 12 -7.36 -9.16 -5.38
C LEU A 12 -5.91 -8.76 -5.04
N LEU A 13 -5.66 -8.32 -3.81
CA LEU A 13 -4.31 -8.00 -3.34
C LEU A 13 -3.43 -9.26 -3.30
N GLY A 14 -3.97 -10.41 -2.90
CA GLY A 14 -3.26 -11.69 -2.94
C GLY A 14 -2.87 -12.08 -4.36
N PHE A 15 -3.80 -12.00 -5.32
CA PHE A 15 -3.49 -12.21 -6.74
C PHE A 15 -2.44 -11.21 -7.26
N TYR A 16 -2.56 -9.95 -6.93
CA TYR A 16 -1.58 -8.92 -7.27
C TYR A 16 -0.18 -9.30 -6.80
N ASP A 17 -0.02 -9.75 -5.54
CA ASP A 17 1.29 -10.14 -5.01
C ASP A 17 1.88 -11.37 -5.73
N VAL A 18 1.05 -12.34 -6.12
CA VAL A 18 1.47 -13.50 -6.91
C VAL A 18 1.94 -13.08 -8.30
N PHE A 19 1.15 -12.28 -9.03
CA PHE A 19 1.52 -11.78 -10.34
C PHE A 19 2.77 -10.90 -10.29
N LYS A 20 2.88 -10.04 -9.30
CA LYS A 20 4.05 -9.20 -9.05
C LYS A 20 5.30 -10.06 -8.82
N LYS A 21 5.20 -11.10 -7.98
CA LYS A 21 6.32 -12.04 -7.78
C LYS A 21 6.69 -12.75 -9.07
N HIS A 22 5.71 -13.19 -9.85
CA HIS A 22 5.95 -13.84 -11.14
C HIS A 22 6.62 -12.90 -12.14
N SER A 23 6.15 -11.65 -12.24
CA SER A 23 6.73 -10.63 -13.12
C SER A 23 8.18 -10.26 -12.76
N LEU A 24 8.56 -10.41 -11.50
CA LEU A 24 9.92 -10.15 -11.01
C LEU A 24 10.87 -11.35 -11.25
N LYS A 25 10.32 -12.52 -11.59
CA LYS A 25 11.12 -13.69 -11.93
C LYS A 25 11.84 -13.40 -13.25
N ASP A 26 13.16 -13.54 -13.24
CA ASP A 26 14.03 -13.35 -14.41
C ASP A 26 14.04 -11.93 -15.04
N ASN A 27 13.31 -10.98 -14.45
CA ASN A 27 13.24 -9.58 -14.91
C ASN A 27 13.92 -8.61 -13.92
N ALA A 28 14.39 -7.48 -14.44
CA ALA A 28 14.93 -6.40 -13.61
C ALA A 28 13.80 -5.69 -12.84
N VAL A 29 14.08 -5.31 -11.58
CA VAL A 29 13.08 -4.73 -10.68
C VAL A 29 12.55 -3.39 -11.20
N LEU A 30 13.44 -2.49 -11.62
CA LEU A 30 13.05 -1.14 -12.02
C LEU A 30 12.14 -1.10 -13.25
N PRO A 31 12.39 -1.85 -14.35
CA PRO A 31 11.48 -1.91 -15.49
C PRO A 31 10.11 -2.45 -15.12
N VAL A 32 10.03 -3.50 -14.29
CA VAL A 32 8.73 -4.06 -13.83
C VAL A 32 7.97 -3.05 -13.01
N LEU A 33 8.64 -2.35 -12.09
CA LEU A 33 8.02 -1.29 -11.30
C LEU A 33 7.56 -0.13 -12.19
N PHE A 34 8.38 0.29 -13.14
CA PHE A 34 8.07 1.38 -14.06
C PHE A 34 6.84 1.06 -14.94
N LEU A 35 6.77 -0.14 -15.50
CA LEU A 35 5.59 -0.58 -16.24
C LEU A 35 4.33 -0.60 -15.36
N ASN A 36 4.44 -1.10 -14.13
CA ASN A 36 3.33 -1.10 -13.19
C ASN A 36 2.82 0.33 -12.90
N THR A 37 3.71 1.29 -12.71
CA THR A 37 3.32 2.69 -12.47
C THR A 37 2.71 3.33 -13.71
N ILE A 38 3.23 3.08 -14.91
CA ILE A 38 2.63 3.56 -16.18
C ILE A 38 1.21 3.04 -16.35
N PHE A 39 0.99 1.73 -16.20
CA PHE A 39 -0.36 1.16 -16.33
C PHE A 39 -1.31 1.72 -15.28
N SER A 40 -0.84 1.90 -14.04
CA SER A 40 -1.64 2.53 -12.99
C SER A 40 -2.02 3.97 -13.37
N SER A 41 -1.07 4.77 -13.87
CA SER A 41 -1.33 6.14 -14.33
C SER A 41 -2.32 6.18 -15.48
N LEU A 42 -2.19 5.29 -16.45
CA LEU A 42 -3.10 5.21 -17.61
C LEU A 42 -4.54 4.90 -17.22
N ILE A 43 -4.75 4.13 -16.15
CA ILE A 43 -6.09 3.83 -15.62
C ILE A 43 -6.72 5.09 -15.00
N PHE A 44 -5.95 5.90 -14.27
CA PHE A 44 -6.49 7.08 -13.59
C PHE A 44 -6.54 8.34 -14.46
N LEU A 45 -5.69 8.45 -15.48
CA LEU A 45 -5.62 9.61 -16.36
C LEU A 45 -6.96 9.97 -17.01
N PRO A 46 -7.77 9.03 -17.56
CA PRO A 46 -9.08 9.34 -18.12
C PRO A 46 -10.02 10.02 -17.11
N PHE A 47 -10.03 9.58 -15.85
CA PHE A 47 -10.88 10.19 -14.82
C PHE A 47 -10.45 11.62 -14.47
N ILE A 48 -9.14 11.90 -14.46
CA ILE A 48 -8.60 13.24 -14.29
C ILE A 48 -9.01 14.13 -15.46
N LEU A 49 -8.82 13.68 -16.69
CA LEU A 49 -9.16 14.44 -17.88
C LEU A 49 -10.66 14.70 -18.01
N LEU A 50 -11.50 13.67 -17.82
CA LEU A 50 -12.96 13.81 -17.85
C LEU A 50 -13.45 14.76 -16.76
N SER A 51 -12.88 14.69 -15.56
CA SER A 51 -13.28 15.61 -14.48
C SER A 51 -12.86 17.05 -14.75
N ALA A 52 -11.75 17.28 -15.49
CA ALA A 52 -11.26 18.60 -15.83
C ALA A 52 -12.03 19.23 -17.00
N TYR A 53 -12.34 18.47 -18.05
CA TYR A 53 -12.93 18.97 -19.29
C TYR A 53 -14.46 18.81 -19.37
N THR A 54 -14.99 17.76 -18.74
CA THR A 54 -16.42 17.43 -18.76
C THR A 54 -16.92 17.03 -17.36
N PRO A 55 -16.85 17.95 -16.38
CA PRO A 55 -17.17 17.64 -14.98
C PRO A 55 -18.58 17.09 -14.79
N GLU A 56 -19.53 17.45 -15.65
CA GLU A 56 -20.93 17.02 -15.61
C GLU A 56 -21.09 15.49 -15.70
N LEU A 57 -20.19 14.82 -16.44
CA LEU A 57 -20.22 13.37 -16.65
C LEU A 57 -19.90 12.59 -15.38
N LEU A 58 -19.03 13.12 -14.52
CA LEU A 58 -18.54 12.43 -13.33
C LEU A 58 -19.02 13.09 -12.03
N SER A 59 -19.59 14.31 -12.10
CA SER A 59 -20.14 14.99 -10.93
C SER A 59 -21.23 14.14 -10.28
N GLY A 60 -21.10 13.91 -8.96
CA GLY A 60 -22.01 13.03 -8.22
C GLY A 60 -21.62 11.55 -8.23
N THR A 61 -20.59 11.14 -8.96
CA THR A 61 -20.03 9.78 -8.90
C THR A 61 -18.80 9.71 -7.99
N MET A 62 -18.44 8.49 -7.56
CA MET A 62 -17.22 8.27 -6.78
C MET A 62 -15.93 8.47 -7.59
N PHE A 63 -16.02 8.60 -8.91
CA PHE A 63 -14.89 8.75 -9.82
C PHE A 63 -14.54 10.20 -10.14
N TYR A 64 -15.27 11.15 -9.58
CA TYR A 64 -14.99 12.56 -9.78
C TYR A 64 -13.69 13.00 -9.10
N VAL A 65 -12.78 13.58 -9.87
CA VAL A 65 -11.49 14.13 -9.41
C VAL A 65 -11.61 15.65 -9.38
N PRO A 66 -11.75 16.29 -8.22
CA PRO A 66 -11.84 17.75 -8.13
C PRO A 66 -10.59 18.42 -8.70
N VAL A 67 -10.76 19.52 -9.43
CA VAL A 67 -9.66 20.38 -9.85
C VAL A 67 -9.24 21.22 -8.65
N VAL A 68 -7.96 21.17 -8.30
CA VAL A 68 -7.40 21.84 -7.11
C VAL A 68 -6.15 22.63 -7.45
N GLY A 69 -5.82 23.59 -6.59
CA GLY A 69 -4.62 24.39 -6.75
C GLY A 69 -3.33 23.66 -6.36
N TRP A 70 -2.20 24.23 -6.75
CA TRP A 70 -0.86 23.70 -6.51
C TRP A 70 -0.57 23.36 -5.05
N GLU A 71 -1.18 24.08 -4.11
CA GLU A 71 -1.00 23.84 -2.67
C GLU A 71 -1.41 22.41 -2.27
N VAL A 72 -2.45 21.88 -2.88
CA VAL A 72 -2.92 20.50 -2.62
C VAL A 72 -1.99 19.48 -3.29
N HIS A 73 -1.53 19.77 -4.51
CA HIS A 73 -0.62 18.88 -5.24
C HIS A 73 0.69 18.60 -4.50
N LYS A 74 1.23 19.59 -3.77
CA LYS A 74 2.44 19.41 -2.93
C LYS A 74 2.29 18.23 -1.95
N TYR A 75 1.15 18.12 -1.28
CA TYR A 75 0.90 17.01 -0.35
C TYR A 75 0.81 15.66 -1.06
N VAL A 76 0.18 15.63 -2.23
CA VAL A 76 0.07 14.39 -3.03
C VAL A 76 1.44 13.98 -3.57
N ILE A 77 2.29 14.91 -3.99
CA ILE A 77 3.67 14.65 -4.42
C ILE A 77 4.48 14.02 -3.27
N VAL A 78 4.39 14.57 -2.06
CA VAL A 78 5.04 13.98 -0.88
C VAL A 78 4.56 12.54 -0.65
N LYS A 79 3.25 12.28 -0.78
CA LYS A 79 2.71 10.92 -0.74
C LYS A 79 3.36 10.03 -1.78
N SER A 80 3.46 10.49 -3.03
CA SER A 80 4.02 9.72 -4.14
C SER A 80 5.46 9.30 -3.85
N PHE A 81 6.28 10.17 -3.29
CA PHE A 81 7.63 9.83 -2.85
C PHE A 81 7.66 8.77 -1.75
N ILE A 82 6.79 8.87 -0.75
CA ILE A 82 6.69 7.88 0.33
C ILE A 82 6.29 6.50 -0.23
N VAL A 83 5.27 6.47 -1.08
CA VAL A 83 4.76 5.25 -1.72
C VAL A 83 5.83 4.64 -2.62
N LEU A 84 6.46 5.44 -3.49
CA LEU A 84 7.50 4.97 -4.41
C LEU A 84 8.68 4.37 -3.64
N SER A 85 9.13 5.00 -2.56
CA SER A 85 10.18 4.47 -1.69
C SER A 85 9.80 3.11 -1.12
N SER A 86 8.58 2.96 -0.60
CA SER A 86 8.04 1.69 -0.12
C SER A 86 8.01 0.62 -1.22
N TRP A 87 7.60 0.99 -2.44
CA TRP A 87 7.51 0.08 -3.57
C TRP A 87 8.88 -0.37 -4.04
N ILE A 88 9.84 0.53 -4.20
CA ILE A 88 11.22 0.18 -4.59
C ILE A 88 11.77 -0.86 -3.61
N LEU A 89 11.74 -0.57 -2.31
CA LEU A 89 12.21 -1.49 -1.28
C LEU A 89 11.47 -2.84 -1.32
N GLY A 90 10.14 -2.79 -1.45
CA GLY A 90 9.28 -3.96 -1.50
C GLY A 90 9.51 -4.84 -2.72
N TYR A 91 9.70 -4.25 -3.90
CA TYR A 91 9.99 -4.99 -5.13
C TYR A 91 11.35 -5.67 -5.09
N PHE A 92 12.39 -4.99 -4.60
CA PHE A 92 13.70 -5.60 -4.41
C PHE A 92 13.66 -6.76 -3.42
N GLY A 93 13.02 -6.57 -2.27
CA GLY A 93 12.86 -7.65 -1.29
C GLY A 93 12.05 -8.82 -1.83
N MET A 94 10.91 -8.55 -2.50
CA MET A 94 10.05 -9.58 -3.08
C MET A 94 10.75 -10.38 -4.19
N LYS A 95 11.64 -9.77 -4.96
CA LYS A 95 12.43 -10.48 -5.97
C LYS A 95 13.25 -11.60 -5.35
N HIS A 96 13.88 -11.35 -4.20
CA HIS A 96 14.89 -12.23 -3.60
C HIS A 96 14.35 -13.13 -2.48
N LEU A 97 13.17 -12.86 -1.95
CA LEU A 97 12.58 -13.63 -0.87
C LEU A 97 11.33 -14.39 -1.35
N PRO A 98 11.04 -15.56 -0.79
CA PRO A 98 9.79 -16.27 -1.05
C PRO A 98 8.60 -15.53 -0.46
N LEU A 99 7.41 -15.74 -1.05
CA LEU A 99 6.16 -15.10 -0.59
C LEU A 99 5.78 -15.51 0.83
N THR A 100 6.19 -16.70 1.26
CA THR A 100 6.01 -17.23 2.62
C THR A 100 6.69 -16.37 3.70
N ILE A 101 7.72 -15.58 3.33
CA ILE A 101 8.39 -14.62 4.20
C ILE A 101 7.87 -13.21 3.97
N VAL A 102 7.69 -12.81 2.72
CA VAL A 102 7.22 -11.47 2.35
C VAL A 102 5.81 -11.21 2.88
N GLY A 103 4.91 -12.18 2.73
CA GLY A 103 3.52 -12.07 3.17
C GLY A 103 3.37 -11.71 4.65
N PRO A 104 3.94 -12.48 5.59
CA PRO A 104 3.89 -12.19 7.02
C PRO A 104 4.46 -10.82 7.38
N ILE A 105 5.57 -10.41 6.78
CA ILE A 105 6.17 -9.09 7.05
C ILE A 105 5.21 -7.99 6.56
N ASN A 106 4.63 -8.13 5.38
CA ASN A 106 3.64 -7.18 4.87
C ASN A 106 2.37 -7.14 5.73
N ALA A 107 1.96 -8.27 6.30
CA ALA A 107 0.81 -8.35 7.20
C ALA A 107 1.00 -7.58 8.53
N THR A 108 2.22 -7.14 8.86
CA THR A 108 2.45 -6.24 10.01
C THR A 108 2.06 -4.79 9.73
N ARG A 109 1.91 -4.38 8.45
CA ARG A 109 1.58 -2.98 8.09
C ARG A 109 0.31 -2.47 8.75
N PRO A 110 -0.84 -3.17 8.73
CA PRO A 110 -2.04 -2.70 9.40
C PRO A 110 -1.85 -2.47 10.90
N VAL A 111 -1.06 -3.33 11.56
CA VAL A 111 -0.75 -3.20 12.99
C VAL A 111 0.09 -1.95 13.24
N MET A 112 1.11 -1.70 12.41
CA MET A 112 1.94 -0.48 12.50
C MET A 112 1.12 0.78 12.24
N VAL A 113 0.22 0.77 11.24
CA VAL A 113 -0.70 1.89 10.96
C VAL A 113 -1.62 2.14 12.14
N LEU A 114 -2.14 1.08 12.75
CA LEU A 114 -3.03 1.19 13.90
C LEU A 114 -2.34 1.80 15.12
N VAL A 115 -1.14 1.29 15.46
CA VAL A 115 -0.31 1.84 16.56
C VAL A 115 0.06 3.29 16.26
N GLY A 116 0.47 3.60 15.04
CA GLY A 116 0.77 4.96 14.62
C GLY A 116 -0.47 5.88 14.70
N ALA A 117 -1.65 5.40 14.35
CA ALA A 117 -2.89 6.16 14.45
C ALA A 117 -3.27 6.46 15.90
N MET A 118 -3.04 5.53 16.83
CA MET A 118 -3.22 5.78 18.25
C MET A 118 -2.28 6.88 18.77
N LEU A 119 -1.00 6.83 18.36
CA LEU A 119 0.03 7.77 18.84
C LEU A 119 -0.13 9.17 18.23
N ILE A 120 -0.41 9.24 16.93
CA ILE A 120 -0.44 10.51 16.18
C ILE A 120 -1.80 11.18 16.26
N PHE A 121 -2.89 10.40 16.13
CA PHE A 121 -4.25 10.93 16.06
C PHE A 121 -5.03 10.77 17.36
N GLY A 122 -4.45 10.17 18.41
CA GLY A 122 -5.10 9.96 19.70
C GLY A 122 -6.28 8.99 19.64
N GLU A 123 -6.32 8.11 18.64
CA GLU A 123 -7.41 7.16 18.49
C GLU A 123 -7.38 6.10 19.59
N ARG A 124 -8.55 5.73 20.08
CA ARG A 124 -8.70 4.66 21.06
C ARG A 124 -9.35 3.46 20.41
N LEU A 125 -8.74 2.29 20.60
CA LEU A 125 -9.29 1.04 20.14
C LEU A 125 -10.39 0.56 21.08
N ASN A 126 -11.46 0.01 20.50
CA ASN A 126 -12.43 -0.76 21.25
C ASN A 126 -11.92 -2.19 21.51
N LEU A 127 -12.60 -2.93 22.39
CA LEU A 127 -12.21 -4.28 22.77
C LEU A 127 -12.08 -5.22 21.57
N TYR A 128 -13.01 -5.14 20.60
CA TYR A 128 -13.00 -6.00 19.40
C TYR A 128 -11.81 -5.71 18.50
N GLN A 129 -11.39 -4.45 18.40
CA GLN A 129 -10.20 -4.06 17.65
C GLN A 129 -8.92 -4.57 18.33
N TRP A 130 -8.85 -4.54 19.65
CA TRP A 130 -7.74 -5.15 20.41
C TRP A 130 -7.64 -6.66 20.19
N VAL A 131 -8.77 -7.36 20.15
CA VAL A 131 -8.81 -8.80 19.81
C VAL A 131 -8.28 -9.03 18.39
N GLY A 132 -8.72 -8.21 17.42
CA GLY A 132 -8.24 -8.30 16.03
C GLY A 132 -6.72 -8.08 15.91
N VAL A 133 -6.17 -7.09 16.60
CA VAL A 133 -4.71 -6.82 16.65
C VAL A 133 -3.96 -8.01 17.27
N SER A 134 -4.46 -8.55 18.37
CA SER A 134 -3.83 -9.69 19.03
C SER A 134 -3.80 -10.93 18.13
N LEU A 135 -4.90 -11.20 17.42
CA LEU A 135 -4.96 -12.29 16.44
C LEU A 135 -4.01 -12.07 15.27
N ALA A 136 -3.89 -10.83 14.77
CA ALA A 136 -2.95 -10.49 13.70
C ALA A 136 -1.50 -10.70 14.13
N ILE A 137 -1.14 -10.27 15.34
CA ILE A 137 0.20 -10.48 15.91
C ILE A 137 0.49 -11.98 16.09
N LEU A 138 -0.47 -12.73 16.62
CA LEU A 138 -0.35 -14.18 16.80
C LEU A 138 -0.14 -14.90 15.47
N SER A 139 -0.96 -14.56 14.46
CA SER A 139 -0.85 -15.09 13.11
C SER A 139 0.52 -14.80 12.49
N PHE A 140 1.04 -13.58 12.66
CA PHE A 140 2.37 -13.20 12.23
C PHE A 140 3.45 -14.07 12.90
N PHE A 141 3.33 -14.30 14.20
CA PHE A 141 4.28 -15.14 14.95
C PHE A 141 4.28 -16.59 14.46
N MET A 142 3.09 -17.15 14.19
CA MET A 142 2.96 -18.51 13.67
C MET A 142 3.59 -18.65 12.27
N LEU A 143 3.32 -17.70 11.38
CA LEU A 143 3.90 -17.66 10.04
C LEU A 143 5.42 -17.43 10.05
N SER A 144 5.92 -16.56 10.92
CA SER A 144 7.36 -16.31 11.09
C SER A 144 8.11 -17.58 11.54
N ARG A 145 7.49 -18.42 12.38
CA ARG A 145 8.05 -19.72 12.75
C ARG A 145 8.11 -20.70 11.58
N SER A 146 7.12 -20.67 10.70
CA SER A 146 7.09 -21.51 9.50
C SER A 146 8.19 -21.13 8.51
N GLY A 147 8.48 -19.85 8.34
CA GLY A 147 9.53 -19.34 7.44
C GLY A 147 10.96 -19.76 7.82
N LYS A 148 11.22 -19.99 9.12
CA LYS A 148 12.53 -20.52 9.57
C LYS A 148 12.85 -21.91 9.00
N LYS A 149 11.83 -22.68 8.62
CA LYS A 149 12.01 -24.02 8.01
C LYS A 149 12.52 -23.95 6.57
N GLU A 150 12.48 -22.79 5.93
CA GLU A 150 12.98 -22.57 4.57
C GLU A 150 14.47 -22.21 4.51
N GLY A 151 15.18 -22.30 5.65
CA GLY A 151 16.66 -22.15 5.71
C GLY A 151 17.13 -20.70 5.52
N ILE A 152 16.26 -19.70 5.67
CA ILE A 152 16.64 -18.29 5.50
C ILE A 152 17.05 -17.70 6.85
N ASP A 153 18.29 -17.19 6.90
CA ASP A 153 18.77 -16.44 8.06
C ASP A 153 18.17 -15.05 8.08
N PHE A 154 17.24 -14.84 9.03
CA PHE A 154 16.53 -13.58 9.20
C PHE A 154 17.42 -12.42 9.68
N THR A 155 18.55 -12.73 10.32
CA THR A 155 19.39 -11.71 10.96
C THR A 155 20.43 -11.12 10.01
N HIS A 156 20.90 -11.90 9.03
CA HIS A 156 21.97 -11.49 8.14
C HIS A 156 21.54 -11.31 6.67
N ASN A 157 20.25 -11.50 6.36
CA ASN A 157 19.76 -11.35 5.00
C ASN A 157 19.30 -9.91 4.73
N LYS A 158 20.09 -9.18 3.91
CA LYS A 158 19.78 -7.79 3.52
C LYS A 158 18.37 -7.61 2.91
N TRP A 159 17.84 -8.62 2.24
CA TRP A 159 16.53 -8.52 1.59
C TRP A 159 15.37 -8.52 2.59
N ILE A 160 15.57 -9.13 3.76
CA ILE A 160 14.64 -9.02 4.88
C ILE A 160 14.58 -7.58 5.38
N PHE A 161 15.74 -6.92 5.50
CA PHE A 161 15.77 -5.50 5.84
C PHE A 161 15.00 -4.65 4.82
N PHE A 162 15.15 -4.95 3.51
CA PHE A 162 14.39 -4.24 2.46
C PHE A 162 12.87 -4.40 2.62
N ILE A 163 12.37 -5.61 2.90
CA ILE A 163 10.94 -5.85 3.09
C ILE A 163 10.43 -5.22 4.38
N VAL A 164 11.20 -5.26 5.47
CA VAL A 164 10.83 -4.60 6.72
C VAL A 164 10.79 -3.08 6.53
N ALA A 165 11.79 -2.50 5.89
CA ALA A 165 11.81 -1.07 5.56
C ALA A 165 10.63 -0.69 4.63
N ALA A 166 10.31 -1.53 3.65
CA ALA A 166 9.12 -1.33 2.81
C ALA A 166 7.82 -1.38 3.61
N ALA A 167 7.71 -2.28 4.59
CA ALA A 167 6.55 -2.37 5.47
C ALA A 167 6.40 -1.11 6.35
N VAL A 168 7.50 -0.62 6.91
CA VAL A 168 7.52 0.63 7.71
C VAL A 168 7.13 1.82 6.83
N MET A 169 7.76 1.99 5.65
CA MET A 169 7.41 3.06 4.71
C MET A 169 5.94 2.95 4.24
N GLY A 170 5.44 1.72 4.04
CA GLY A 170 4.03 1.49 3.73
C GLY A 170 3.09 1.86 4.88
N ALA A 171 3.50 1.65 6.13
CA ALA A 171 2.74 2.10 7.29
C ALA A 171 2.73 3.63 7.42
N ILE A 172 3.87 4.28 7.19
CA ILE A 172 3.97 5.75 7.13
C ILE A 172 3.05 6.30 6.03
N SER A 173 3.06 5.68 4.85
CA SER A 173 2.13 6.03 3.76
C SER A 173 0.66 5.92 4.18
N GLY A 174 0.29 4.83 4.86
CA GLY A 174 -1.08 4.64 5.34
C GLY A 174 -1.52 5.67 6.38
N LEU A 175 -0.62 6.07 7.27
CA LEU A 175 -0.87 7.16 8.24
C LEU A 175 -1.00 8.52 7.53
N TYR A 176 -0.15 8.77 6.54
CA TYR A 176 -0.22 9.97 5.74
C TYR A 176 -1.49 10.01 4.89
N ASP A 177 -1.93 8.88 4.33
CA ASP A 177 -3.24 8.76 3.67
C ASP A 177 -4.39 9.14 4.59
N LYS A 178 -4.37 8.63 5.81
CA LYS A 178 -5.38 8.96 6.81
C LYS A 178 -5.41 10.46 7.12
N TYR A 179 -4.25 11.11 7.18
CA TYR A 179 -4.14 12.56 7.34
C TYR A 179 -4.73 13.29 6.13
N LEU A 180 -4.35 12.91 4.91
CA LEU A 180 -4.83 13.55 3.68
C LEU A 180 -6.35 13.39 3.50
N MET A 181 -6.89 12.20 3.73
CA MET A 181 -8.31 11.89 3.54
C MET A 181 -9.24 12.58 4.55
N ARG A 182 -8.70 13.19 5.62
CA ARG A 182 -9.48 14.07 6.51
C ARG A 182 -9.77 15.42 5.89
N HIS A 183 -8.98 15.85 4.92
CA HIS A 183 -9.02 17.21 4.35
C HIS A 183 -9.23 17.23 2.84
N LEU A 184 -8.96 16.12 2.14
CA LEU A 184 -8.97 16.03 0.70
C LEU A 184 -9.90 14.91 0.22
N ASN A 185 -10.40 15.07 -1.01
CA ASN A 185 -11.18 14.03 -1.66
C ASN A 185 -10.33 12.77 -1.90
N PRO A 186 -10.78 11.56 -1.47
CA PRO A 186 -10.03 10.33 -1.65
C PRO A 186 -9.68 10.02 -3.11
N MET A 187 -10.60 10.28 -4.05
CA MET A 187 -10.35 10.02 -5.47
C MET A 187 -9.30 10.96 -6.06
N LEU A 188 -9.26 12.22 -5.61
CA LEU A 188 -8.22 13.17 -5.99
C LEU A 188 -6.83 12.66 -5.55
N VAL A 189 -6.70 12.26 -4.29
CA VAL A 189 -5.45 11.74 -3.75
C VAL A 189 -5.04 10.47 -4.49
N GLN A 190 -5.98 9.54 -4.70
CA GLN A 190 -5.74 8.27 -5.39
C GLN A 190 -5.32 8.47 -6.86
N ALA A 191 -5.99 9.36 -7.60
CA ALA A 191 -5.70 9.60 -8.99
C ALA A 191 -4.33 10.26 -9.20
N TRP A 192 -4.07 11.34 -8.48
CA TRP A 192 -2.85 12.11 -8.69
C TRP A 192 -1.58 11.43 -8.17
N TYR A 193 -1.64 10.65 -7.05
CA TYR A 193 -0.42 9.95 -6.61
C TYR A 193 0.01 8.82 -7.56
N ASN A 194 -0.92 8.28 -8.38
CA ASN A 194 -0.58 7.31 -9.42
C ASN A 194 0.02 7.97 -10.67
N VAL A 195 -0.18 9.27 -10.86
CA VAL A 195 0.39 10.03 -11.99
C VAL A 195 1.78 10.57 -11.64
N TYR A 196 2.00 11.00 -10.40
CA TYR A 196 3.28 11.49 -9.90
C TYR A 196 4.25 10.37 -9.57
#